data_9ea4d2dafa6d19d80efc0341d3d46495
#
_entry.id   9ea4d2dafa6d19d80efc0341d3d46495
#
_cell.length_a   1.000
_cell.length_b   1.000
_cell.length_c   1.000
_cell.angle_alpha   90.00
_cell.angle_beta   90.00
_cell.angle_gamma   90.00
#
_symmetry.space_group_name_H-M   'P 1'
#
loop_
_entity.id
_entity.type
_entity.pdbx_description
1 polymer ?
#
loop_
_entity_poly.entity_id
_entity_poly.type
_entity_poly.pdbx_seq_one_letter_code
_entity_poly.pdbx_strand_id
1 'polypeptide(L)'
;PELSTKKINFSSEVFGQNFEFPFYIEAMTGGTERADKINRQLAEIAKNQHLAMAVGSQSIALKFPELAAGFSEVRKIHSSGFLFANIGAGHSLENAKRAVDMIEANALEIHVNTAQELPMDEGDREFYWLENINEIASQLEVPVIVKEVGFGISQKTFKALAKTSVSGINIGGAGGTNFAWIERKRSKNGFNLDEFGLSTLESLLEAKMADNRKSLIATGGITSAQEIFKSLILGADLSSSAGFILKNLMQTGPEKVEEVIEQWKQDLNKLFVLTGSKNIEECRKVELLYSTNMLNFIQQRK
;
A
#
# COMPACT_ATOMS: atom_id res chain seq x y z
N PRO A 1 31.44 2.56 -7.63
CA PRO A 1 30.53 2.33 -8.75
C PRO A 1 30.96 3.17 -9.96
N GLU A 2 30.95 2.60 -11.16
CA GLU A 2 31.24 3.32 -12.41
C GLU A 2 29.92 3.82 -13.05
N LEU A 3 29.14 4.59 -12.28
CA LEU A 3 27.83 5.08 -12.65
C LEU A 3 27.71 6.59 -12.52
N SER A 4 26.88 7.19 -13.38
CA SER A 4 26.44 8.57 -13.28
C SER A 4 25.01 8.63 -12.72
N THR A 5 24.73 9.55 -11.80
CA THR A 5 23.38 9.82 -11.28
C THR A 5 22.37 10.13 -12.40
N LYS A 6 22.82 10.65 -13.55
CA LYS A 6 21.99 10.96 -14.72
C LYS A 6 21.55 9.71 -15.52
N LYS A 7 22.17 8.55 -15.25
CA LYS A 7 21.88 7.29 -15.96
C LYS A 7 21.07 6.29 -15.13
N ILE A 8 20.62 6.69 -13.95
CA ILE A 8 19.80 5.86 -13.09
C ILE A 8 18.34 5.97 -13.56
N ASN A 9 17.71 4.80 -13.70
CA ASN A 9 16.29 4.69 -13.95
C ASN A 9 15.68 3.72 -12.93
N PHE A 10 14.98 4.24 -11.94
CA PHE A 10 14.26 3.45 -10.95
C PHE A 10 12.74 3.42 -11.21
N SER A 11 12.30 3.72 -12.43
CA SER A 11 10.90 3.56 -12.78
C SER A 11 10.46 2.10 -12.68
N SER A 12 9.20 1.90 -12.34
CA SER A 12 8.56 0.59 -12.23
C SER A 12 7.35 0.53 -13.15
N GLU A 13 7.32 -0.47 -14.03
CA GLU A 13 6.17 -0.72 -14.88
C GLU A 13 5.28 -1.78 -14.23
N VAL A 14 4.12 -1.38 -13.77
CA VAL A 14 3.17 -2.24 -13.05
C VAL A 14 1.73 -1.76 -13.28
N PHE A 15 0.77 -2.67 -13.29
CA PHE A 15 -0.65 -2.38 -13.55
C PHE A 15 -0.92 -1.63 -14.87
N GLY A 16 -0.08 -1.85 -15.89
CA GLY A 16 -0.17 -1.15 -17.18
C GLY A 16 0.28 0.30 -17.17
N GLN A 17 0.93 0.74 -16.08
CA GLN A 17 1.40 2.11 -15.88
C GLN A 17 2.90 2.13 -15.57
N ASN A 18 3.61 3.13 -16.09
CA ASN A 18 4.98 3.43 -15.69
C ASN A 18 4.98 4.42 -14.52
N PHE A 19 5.50 4.00 -13.38
CA PHE A 19 5.71 4.84 -12.19
C PHE A 19 7.16 5.32 -12.21
N GLU A 20 7.38 6.58 -12.56
CA GLU A 20 8.72 7.17 -12.61
C GLU A 20 9.44 7.14 -11.26
N PHE A 21 8.69 7.29 -10.18
CA PHE A 21 9.11 7.05 -8.81
C PHE A 21 8.29 5.88 -8.26
N PRO A 22 8.91 4.75 -7.82
CA PRO A 22 8.20 3.53 -7.43
C PRO A 22 7.56 3.67 -6.04
N PHE A 23 6.78 4.73 -5.86
CA PHE A 23 6.13 5.10 -4.62
C PHE A 23 4.78 5.79 -4.90
N TYR A 24 3.81 5.58 -4.00
CA TYR A 24 2.54 6.30 -4.02
C TYR A 24 2.06 6.66 -2.62
N ILE A 25 1.10 7.59 -2.54
CA ILE A 25 0.46 8.00 -1.29
C ILE A 25 -0.63 6.97 -0.98
N GLU A 26 -0.47 6.27 0.14
CA GLU A 26 -1.33 5.17 0.56
C GLU A 26 -2.69 5.66 1.08
N ALA A 27 -3.69 4.77 1.01
CA ALA A 27 -5.04 4.96 1.53
C ALA A 27 -5.08 5.28 3.03
N MET A 28 -5.81 6.30 3.43
CA MET A 28 -5.84 6.74 4.82
C MET A 28 -7.25 7.01 5.35
N THR A 29 -7.99 7.94 4.78
CA THR A 29 -9.23 8.46 5.37
C THR A 29 -10.26 8.83 4.30
N GLY A 30 -11.54 8.92 4.70
CA GLY A 30 -12.66 9.34 3.84
C GLY A 30 -13.96 9.46 4.62
N GLY A 31 -14.97 10.06 3.99
CA GLY A 31 -16.34 10.09 4.48
C GLY A 31 -16.64 11.14 5.55
N THR A 32 -15.79 12.12 5.75
CA THR A 32 -16.05 13.29 6.59
C THR A 32 -15.46 14.55 5.94
N GLU A 33 -16.02 15.72 6.21
CA GLU A 33 -15.51 16.99 5.70
C GLU A 33 -13.99 17.21 5.97
N ARG A 34 -13.54 16.81 7.17
CA ARG A 34 -12.12 16.84 7.52
C ARG A 34 -11.29 15.89 6.66
N ALA A 35 -11.79 14.68 6.42
CA ALA A 35 -11.14 13.70 5.58
C ALA A 35 -11.09 14.17 4.12
N ASP A 36 -12.14 14.78 3.61
CA ASP A 36 -12.20 15.32 2.26
C ASP A 36 -11.18 16.44 2.06
N LYS A 37 -11.01 17.32 3.06
CA LYS A 37 -9.96 18.36 3.04
C LYS A 37 -8.56 17.74 2.97
N ILE A 38 -8.29 16.68 3.75
CA ILE A 38 -7.02 15.96 3.72
C ILE A 38 -6.82 15.33 2.34
N ASN A 39 -7.82 14.64 1.80
CA ASN A 39 -7.75 13.98 0.50
C ASN A 39 -7.49 14.96 -0.65
N ARG A 40 -8.10 16.16 -0.60
CA ARG A 40 -7.80 17.22 -1.56
C ARG A 40 -6.33 17.64 -1.52
N GLN A 41 -5.78 17.89 -0.33
CA GLN A 41 -4.37 18.25 -0.17
C GLN A 41 -3.43 17.13 -0.65
N LEU A 42 -3.75 15.86 -0.33
CA LEU A 42 -2.98 14.71 -0.81
C LEU A 42 -3.04 14.56 -2.32
N ALA A 43 -4.20 14.84 -2.94
CA ALA A 43 -4.35 14.81 -4.39
C ALA A 43 -3.55 15.93 -5.08
N GLU A 44 -3.47 17.11 -4.48
CA GLU A 44 -2.60 18.20 -4.96
C GLU A 44 -1.12 17.82 -4.88
N ILE A 45 -0.68 17.25 -3.74
CA ILE A 45 0.68 16.74 -3.58
C ILE A 45 0.98 15.64 -4.62
N ALA A 46 0.09 14.66 -4.76
CA ALA A 46 0.26 13.57 -5.73
C ALA A 46 0.40 14.11 -7.15
N LYS A 47 -0.45 15.07 -7.54
CA LYS A 47 -0.38 15.75 -8.84
C LYS A 47 0.94 16.48 -9.03
N ASN A 48 1.36 17.30 -8.07
CA ASN A 48 2.58 18.12 -8.15
C ASN A 48 3.83 17.26 -8.22
N GLN A 49 3.82 16.14 -7.49
CA GLN A 49 4.94 15.19 -7.40
C GLN A 49 4.89 14.06 -8.43
N HIS A 50 3.90 14.04 -9.33
CA HIS A 50 3.67 12.97 -10.31
C HIS A 50 3.59 11.58 -9.69
N LEU A 51 2.87 11.47 -8.56
CA LEU A 51 2.66 10.22 -7.84
C LEU A 51 1.27 9.66 -8.08
N ALA A 52 1.13 8.36 -7.94
CA ALA A 52 -0.17 7.76 -7.72
C ALA A 52 -0.68 8.01 -6.29
N MET A 53 -1.97 7.79 -6.09
CA MET A 53 -2.61 7.96 -4.78
C MET A 53 -3.74 6.94 -4.62
N ALA A 54 -3.85 6.38 -3.42
CA ALA A 54 -5.02 5.62 -2.99
C ALA A 54 -5.94 6.48 -2.11
N VAL A 55 -7.25 6.37 -2.31
CA VAL A 55 -8.23 6.97 -1.41
C VAL A 55 -8.52 6.05 -0.22
N GLY A 56 -8.96 6.62 0.90
CA GLY A 56 -9.45 5.84 2.03
C GLY A 56 -10.67 4.99 1.65
N SER A 57 -11.09 4.08 2.55
CA SER A 57 -12.19 3.17 2.26
C SER A 57 -13.45 3.91 1.80
N GLN A 58 -13.92 3.56 0.60
CA GLN A 58 -15.16 4.07 0.00
C GLN A 58 -16.42 3.36 0.52
N SER A 59 -16.28 2.36 1.42
CA SER A 59 -17.39 1.62 2.02
C SER A 59 -18.44 2.55 2.62
N ILE A 60 -18.01 3.65 3.22
CA ILE A 60 -18.92 4.65 3.80
C ILE A 60 -19.76 5.37 2.72
N ALA A 61 -19.16 5.70 1.58
CA ALA A 61 -19.85 6.36 0.46
C ALA A 61 -20.74 5.39 -0.33
N LEU A 62 -20.41 4.10 -0.32
CA LEU A 62 -21.30 3.08 -0.88
C LEU A 62 -22.58 2.92 -0.04
N LYS A 63 -22.49 3.12 1.27
CA LYS A 63 -23.61 3.09 2.22
C LYS A 63 -24.39 4.42 2.25
N PHE A 64 -23.69 5.55 2.14
CA PHE A 64 -24.23 6.91 2.18
C PHE A 64 -23.77 7.67 0.93
N PRO A 65 -24.55 7.60 -0.18
CA PRO A 65 -24.15 8.13 -1.49
C PRO A 65 -23.85 9.63 -1.51
N GLU A 66 -24.39 10.40 -0.59
CA GLU A 66 -24.12 11.83 -0.43
C GLU A 66 -22.65 12.12 -0.11
N LEU A 67 -21.91 11.16 0.43
CA LEU A 67 -20.47 11.28 0.72
C LEU A 67 -19.58 11.01 -0.50
N ALA A 68 -20.13 10.53 -1.60
CA ALA A 68 -19.35 10.22 -2.81
C ALA A 68 -18.65 11.44 -3.41
N ALA A 69 -19.27 12.63 -3.26
CA ALA A 69 -18.71 13.87 -3.77
C ALA A 69 -17.31 14.16 -3.21
N GLY A 70 -17.06 13.90 -1.92
CA GLY A 70 -15.75 14.11 -1.29
C GLY A 70 -14.66 13.22 -1.89
N PHE A 71 -14.99 11.97 -2.24
CA PHE A 71 -14.06 11.05 -2.92
C PHE A 71 -13.81 11.47 -4.37
N SER A 72 -14.85 11.83 -5.13
CA SER A 72 -14.74 12.18 -6.55
C SER A 72 -13.94 13.48 -6.80
N GLU A 73 -13.82 14.37 -5.81
CA GLU A 73 -12.97 15.55 -5.92
C GLU A 73 -11.48 15.22 -6.15
N VAL A 74 -11.03 14.06 -5.65
CA VAL A 74 -9.63 13.61 -5.88
C VAL A 74 -9.34 13.47 -7.36
N ARG A 75 -10.27 12.88 -8.15
CA ARG A 75 -10.12 12.76 -9.61
C ARG A 75 -10.13 14.12 -10.29
N LYS A 76 -10.95 15.07 -9.85
CA LYS A 76 -10.98 16.43 -10.43
C LYS A 76 -9.65 17.15 -10.23
N ILE A 77 -9.01 16.99 -9.09
CA ILE A 77 -7.72 17.59 -8.75
C ILE A 77 -6.58 16.90 -9.51
N HIS A 78 -6.53 15.58 -9.45
CA HIS A 78 -5.51 14.72 -10.06
C HIS A 78 -6.05 14.02 -11.30
N SER A 79 -6.45 14.83 -12.30
CA SER A 79 -7.26 14.40 -13.45
C SER A 79 -6.61 13.31 -14.32
N SER A 80 -5.28 13.32 -14.46
CA SER A 80 -4.52 12.32 -15.23
C SER A 80 -3.71 11.35 -14.38
N GLY A 81 -3.83 11.43 -13.03
CA GLY A 81 -3.06 10.61 -12.13
C GLY A 81 -3.59 9.18 -12.01
N PHE A 82 -2.70 8.28 -11.63
CA PHE A 82 -3.09 6.92 -11.30
C PHE A 82 -3.72 6.88 -9.91
N LEU A 83 -5.00 6.54 -9.84
CA LEU A 83 -5.77 6.47 -8.60
C LEU A 83 -6.17 5.04 -8.28
N PHE A 84 -6.00 4.67 -7.02
CA PHE A 84 -6.53 3.43 -6.47
C PHE A 84 -7.83 3.71 -5.72
N ALA A 85 -8.92 3.07 -6.13
CA ALA A 85 -10.12 2.92 -5.32
C ALA A 85 -9.84 1.96 -4.16
N ASN A 86 -10.68 1.99 -3.11
CA ASN A 86 -10.44 1.17 -1.92
C ASN A 86 -11.76 0.77 -1.25
N ILE A 87 -11.95 -0.54 -1.04
CA ILE A 87 -13.10 -1.12 -0.32
C ILE A 87 -12.66 -2.27 0.59
N GLY A 88 -13.50 -2.63 1.55
CA GLY A 88 -13.32 -3.85 2.35
C GLY A 88 -13.61 -5.14 1.58
N ALA A 89 -13.05 -6.24 2.02
CA ALA A 89 -13.14 -7.54 1.33
C ALA A 89 -14.56 -8.17 1.31
N GLY A 90 -15.50 -7.70 2.14
CA GLY A 90 -16.89 -8.19 2.17
C GLY A 90 -17.84 -7.57 1.14
N HIS A 91 -17.37 -6.63 0.31
CA HIS A 91 -18.21 -5.99 -0.70
C HIS A 91 -18.43 -6.86 -1.94
N SER A 92 -19.60 -6.68 -2.59
CA SER A 92 -19.96 -7.34 -3.85
C SER A 92 -19.20 -6.75 -5.05
N LEU A 93 -19.19 -7.48 -6.18
CA LEU A 93 -18.67 -6.99 -7.47
C LEU A 93 -19.35 -5.67 -7.90
N GLU A 94 -20.67 -5.53 -7.67
CA GLU A 94 -21.36 -4.28 -7.98
C GLU A 94 -20.82 -3.11 -7.17
N ASN A 95 -20.59 -3.30 -5.88
CA ASN A 95 -19.96 -2.28 -5.03
C ASN A 95 -18.52 -1.97 -5.45
N ALA A 96 -17.78 -2.98 -5.89
CA ALA A 96 -16.44 -2.79 -6.44
C ALA A 96 -16.46 -1.90 -7.69
N LYS A 97 -17.38 -2.14 -8.63
CA LYS A 97 -17.59 -1.29 -9.81
C LYS A 97 -17.95 0.13 -9.42
N ARG A 98 -18.95 0.31 -8.52
CA ARG A 98 -19.34 1.63 -8.03
C ARG A 98 -18.19 2.40 -7.36
N ALA A 99 -17.31 1.72 -6.64
CA ALA A 99 -16.14 2.35 -6.03
C ALA A 99 -15.12 2.81 -7.09
N VAL A 100 -14.86 1.99 -8.11
CA VAL A 100 -14.00 2.36 -9.25
C VAL A 100 -14.59 3.55 -9.99
N ASP A 101 -15.87 3.51 -10.35
CA ASP A 101 -16.56 4.58 -11.10
C ASP A 101 -16.60 5.89 -10.31
N MET A 102 -16.75 5.84 -8.98
CA MET A 102 -16.86 7.01 -8.11
C MET A 102 -15.68 7.99 -8.25
N ILE A 103 -14.48 7.46 -8.51
CA ILE A 103 -13.25 8.26 -8.67
C ILE A 103 -12.58 8.00 -10.02
N GLU A 104 -13.24 7.33 -10.95
CA GLU A 104 -12.66 6.90 -12.23
C GLU A 104 -11.28 6.25 -11.99
N ALA A 105 -11.23 5.26 -11.08
CA ALA A 105 -9.99 4.66 -10.60
C ALA A 105 -9.30 3.83 -11.68
N ASN A 106 -7.97 3.79 -11.63
CA ASN A 106 -7.13 2.99 -12.51
C ASN A 106 -6.88 1.58 -11.96
N ALA A 107 -7.12 1.38 -10.64
CA ALA A 107 -7.01 0.10 -9.96
C ALA A 107 -7.90 0.09 -8.71
N LEU A 108 -8.18 -1.10 -8.16
CA LEU A 108 -8.93 -1.28 -6.93
C LEU A 108 -8.08 -1.97 -5.87
N GLU A 109 -7.93 -1.38 -4.70
CA GLU A 109 -7.46 -2.05 -3.48
C GLU A 109 -8.64 -2.66 -2.73
N ILE A 110 -8.55 -3.95 -2.43
CA ILE A 110 -9.48 -4.65 -1.53
C ILE A 110 -8.72 -4.92 -0.24
N HIS A 111 -9.07 -4.19 0.83
CA HIS A 111 -8.40 -4.39 2.10
C HIS A 111 -8.98 -5.56 2.89
N VAL A 112 -8.08 -6.38 3.44
CA VAL A 112 -8.37 -7.46 4.38
C VAL A 112 -7.91 -7.02 5.77
N ASN A 113 -8.84 -6.91 6.71
CA ASN A 113 -8.61 -6.24 7.99
C ASN A 113 -9.07 -7.07 9.21
N THR A 114 -8.97 -8.39 9.12
CA THR A 114 -9.39 -9.31 10.20
C THR A 114 -8.85 -8.90 11.57
N ALA A 115 -7.56 -8.52 11.64
CA ALA A 115 -6.92 -8.10 12.88
C ALA A 115 -7.46 -6.76 13.43
N GLN A 116 -8.05 -5.93 12.57
CA GLN A 116 -8.75 -4.71 12.99
C GLN A 116 -10.18 -5.02 13.42
N GLU A 117 -10.90 -5.90 12.70
CA GLU A 117 -12.30 -6.23 12.96
C GLU A 117 -12.50 -6.97 14.30
N LEU A 118 -11.61 -7.90 14.61
CA LEU A 118 -11.72 -8.73 15.82
C LEU A 118 -11.76 -7.95 17.15
N PRO A 119 -10.99 -6.87 17.35
CA PRO A 119 -11.08 -6.00 18.52
C PRO A 119 -12.32 -5.09 18.55
N MET A 120 -12.98 -4.85 17.42
CA MET A 120 -14.17 -3.98 17.35
C MET A 120 -15.38 -4.69 17.94
N ASP A 121 -16.19 -3.96 18.73
CA ASP A 121 -17.43 -4.52 19.32
C ASP A 121 -18.44 -4.92 18.23
N GLU A 122 -18.50 -4.17 17.15
CA GLU A 122 -19.40 -4.31 16.00
C GLU A 122 -18.70 -4.80 14.71
N GLY A 123 -17.47 -5.31 14.83
CA GLY A 123 -16.69 -5.78 13.70
C GLY A 123 -17.19 -7.12 13.14
N ASP A 124 -16.80 -7.41 11.93
CA ASP A 124 -17.13 -8.68 11.27
C ASP A 124 -16.59 -9.88 12.03
N ARG A 125 -17.27 -11.02 11.91
CA ARG A 125 -16.89 -12.30 12.53
C ARG A 125 -16.76 -13.43 11.53
N GLU A 126 -17.09 -13.18 10.25
CA GLU A 126 -16.97 -14.12 9.15
C GLU A 126 -16.01 -13.57 8.09
N PHE A 127 -14.94 -14.29 7.79
CA PHE A 127 -13.83 -13.83 6.96
C PHE A 127 -13.59 -14.76 5.76
N TYR A 128 -14.67 -15.22 5.12
CA TYR A 128 -14.64 -16.10 3.94
C TYR A 128 -14.51 -15.28 2.65
N TRP A 129 -13.44 -14.50 2.52
CA TRP A 129 -13.33 -13.48 1.48
C TRP A 129 -12.66 -13.94 0.18
N LEU A 130 -11.91 -15.05 0.20
CA LEU A 130 -11.03 -15.42 -0.91
C LEU A 130 -11.77 -15.63 -2.24
N GLU A 131 -12.93 -16.32 -2.19
CA GLU A 131 -13.75 -16.57 -3.38
C GLU A 131 -14.34 -15.27 -3.93
N ASN A 132 -14.87 -14.42 -3.07
CA ASN A 132 -15.43 -13.11 -3.44
C ASN A 132 -14.35 -12.18 -4.03
N ILE A 133 -13.17 -12.14 -3.42
CA ILE A 133 -12.01 -11.38 -3.96
C ILE A 133 -11.65 -11.90 -5.36
N ASN A 134 -11.63 -13.22 -5.55
CA ASN A 134 -11.33 -13.81 -6.85
C ASN A 134 -12.40 -13.52 -7.90
N GLU A 135 -13.70 -13.53 -7.51
CA GLU A 135 -14.81 -13.15 -8.37
C GLU A 135 -14.63 -11.70 -8.83
N ILE A 136 -14.45 -10.76 -7.91
CA ILE A 136 -14.22 -9.34 -8.23
C ILE A 136 -13.02 -9.19 -9.17
N ALA A 137 -11.88 -9.82 -8.83
CA ALA A 137 -10.66 -9.70 -9.60
C ALA A 137 -10.75 -10.30 -11.01
N SER A 138 -11.62 -11.29 -11.23
CA SER A 138 -11.82 -11.93 -12.54
C SER A 138 -12.78 -11.16 -13.45
N GLN A 139 -13.61 -10.27 -12.91
CA GLN A 139 -14.69 -9.59 -13.64
C GLN A 139 -14.55 -8.07 -13.70
N LEU A 140 -13.67 -7.48 -12.90
CA LEU A 140 -13.42 -6.04 -12.93
C LEU A 140 -12.43 -5.71 -14.06
N GLU A 141 -12.67 -4.63 -14.78
CA GLU A 141 -11.82 -4.22 -15.92
C GLU A 141 -10.48 -3.62 -15.48
N VAL A 142 -10.40 -3.10 -14.24
CA VAL A 142 -9.17 -2.55 -13.68
C VAL A 142 -8.44 -3.58 -12.81
N PRO A 143 -7.09 -3.48 -12.68
CA PRO A 143 -6.32 -4.33 -11.78
C PRO A 143 -6.86 -4.31 -10.35
N VAL A 144 -6.93 -5.50 -9.73
CA VAL A 144 -7.35 -5.66 -8.32
C VAL A 144 -6.14 -6.05 -7.47
N ILE A 145 -5.95 -5.33 -6.37
CA ILE A 145 -4.87 -5.51 -5.41
C ILE A 145 -5.47 -5.91 -4.05
N VAL A 146 -5.02 -7.02 -3.49
CA VAL A 146 -5.35 -7.37 -2.10
C VAL A 146 -4.40 -6.65 -1.16
N LYS A 147 -4.95 -5.97 -0.17
CA LYS A 147 -4.19 -5.11 0.75
C LYS A 147 -4.43 -5.51 2.20
N GLU A 148 -3.34 -5.75 2.94
CA GLU A 148 -3.37 -5.84 4.40
C GLU A 148 -3.24 -4.45 5.03
N VAL A 149 -3.58 -4.29 6.31
CA VAL A 149 -3.74 -2.98 6.95
C VAL A 149 -2.84 -2.75 8.18
N GLY A 150 -1.76 -3.51 8.33
CA GLY A 150 -0.76 -3.28 9.38
C GLY A 150 -0.27 -4.52 10.11
N PHE A 151 -0.59 -5.73 9.60
CA PHE A 151 -0.18 -7.00 10.22
C PHE A 151 0.60 -7.91 9.27
N GLY A 152 0.82 -7.49 8.03
CA GLY A 152 1.60 -8.21 7.05
C GLY A 152 0.90 -9.44 6.47
N ILE A 153 1.52 -10.04 5.47
CA ILE A 153 1.00 -11.19 4.74
C ILE A 153 1.96 -12.36 4.85
N SER A 154 1.44 -13.52 5.26
CA SER A 154 2.22 -14.75 5.42
C SER A 154 2.38 -15.51 4.10
N GLN A 155 3.40 -16.40 4.03
CA GLN A 155 3.63 -17.31 2.91
C GLN A 155 2.37 -18.12 2.53
N LYS A 156 1.59 -18.56 3.53
CA LYS A 156 0.34 -19.29 3.31
C LYS A 156 -0.67 -18.43 2.55
N THR A 157 -0.79 -17.15 2.91
CA THR A 157 -1.70 -16.20 2.24
C THR A 157 -1.21 -15.88 0.83
N PHE A 158 0.10 -15.66 0.62
CA PHE A 158 0.66 -15.51 -0.73
C PHE A 158 0.35 -16.70 -1.63
N LYS A 159 0.52 -17.93 -1.13
CA LYS A 159 0.18 -19.16 -1.86
C LYS A 159 -1.31 -19.29 -2.17
N ALA A 160 -2.19 -18.78 -1.32
CA ALA A 160 -3.62 -18.74 -1.58
C ALA A 160 -3.95 -17.70 -2.67
N LEU A 161 -3.44 -16.48 -2.56
CA LEU A 161 -3.64 -15.40 -3.52
C LEU A 161 -3.02 -15.68 -4.89
N ALA A 162 -1.94 -16.47 -4.96
CA ALA A 162 -1.34 -16.89 -6.22
C ALA A 162 -2.32 -17.66 -7.13
N LYS A 163 -3.34 -18.29 -6.55
CA LYS A 163 -4.37 -19.06 -7.28
C LYS A 163 -5.56 -18.23 -7.74
N THR A 164 -5.57 -16.94 -7.44
CA THR A 164 -6.65 -16.02 -7.77
C THR A 164 -6.29 -15.13 -8.96
N SER A 165 -7.27 -14.40 -9.47
CA SER A 165 -7.11 -13.42 -10.57
C SER A 165 -6.58 -12.06 -10.10
N VAL A 166 -6.24 -11.85 -8.81
CA VAL A 166 -5.71 -10.57 -8.34
C VAL A 166 -4.41 -10.21 -9.07
N SER A 167 -4.23 -8.94 -9.36
CA SER A 167 -3.08 -8.42 -10.10
C SER A 167 -1.89 -8.12 -9.19
N GLY A 168 -2.15 -7.75 -7.94
CA GLY A 168 -1.11 -7.37 -7.00
C GLY A 168 -1.48 -7.62 -5.54
N ILE A 169 -0.46 -7.52 -4.70
CA ILE A 169 -0.56 -7.71 -3.25
C ILE A 169 0.16 -6.55 -2.57
N ASN A 170 -0.58 -5.80 -1.76
CA ASN A 170 -0.04 -4.78 -0.87
C ASN A 170 0.07 -5.37 0.54
N ILE A 171 1.31 -5.52 1.01
CA ILE A 171 1.58 -6.35 2.18
C ILE A 171 1.12 -5.73 3.52
N GLY A 172 0.95 -4.42 3.60
CA GLY A 172 0.47 -3.76 4.82
C GLY A 172 1.15 -4.23 6.09
N GLY A 173 2.51 -4.28 6.10
CA GLY A 173 3.26 -4.89 7.20
C GLY A 173 3.21 -4.11 8.51
N ALA A 174 3.50 -4.79 9.63
CA ALA A 174 3.70 -4.15 10.93
C ALA A 174 4.92 -3.22 10.88
N GLY A 175 4.78 -2.04 11.47
CA GLY A 175 5.80 -0.98 11.46
C GLY A 175 5.23 0.43 11.22
N GLY A 176 3.96 0.50 10.77
CA GLY A 176 3.20 1.75 10.62
C GLY A 176 2.08 1.88 11.67
N THR A 177 0.90 2.31 11.21
CA THR A 177 -0.30 2.42 12.05
C THR A 177 -0.79 1.04 12.48
N ASN A 178 -0.96 0.83 13.78
CA ASN A 178 -1.56 -0.38 14.32
C ASN A 178 -3.06 -0.14 14.57
N PHE A 179 -3.91 -0.58 13.63
CA PHE A 179 -5.35 -0.41 13.74
C PHE A 179 -5.97 -1.20 14.90
N ALA A 180 -5.47 -2.40 15.21
CA ALA A 180 -5.96 -3.16 16.36
C ALA A 180 -5.71 -2.43 17.68
N TRP A 181 -4.56 -1.75 17.83
CA TRP A 181 -4.29 -0.90 19.00
C TRP A 181 -5.27 0.28 19.07
N ILE A 182 -5.60 0.91 17.92
CA ILE A 182 -6.58 2.00 17.87
C ILE A 182 -7.96 1.47 18.30
N GLU A 183 -8.42 0.37 17.71
CA GLU A 183 -9.73 -0.20 18.02
C GLU A 183 -9.81 -0.69 19.47
N ARG A 184 -8.75 -1.30 20.01
CA ARG A 184 -8.66 -1.67 21.42
C ARG A 184 -8.84 -0.48 22.37
N LYS A 185 -8.38 0.73 21.97
CA LYS A 185 -8.59 1.95 22.76
C LYS A 185 -10.02 2.48 22.69
N ARG A 186 -10.76 2.11 21.65
CA ARG A 186 -12.16 2.50 21.43
C ARG A 186 -13.14 1.48 22.00
N SER A 187 -12.79 0.18 21.96
CA SER A 187 -13.58 -0.93 22.43
C SER A 187 -13.42 -1.13 23.94
N LYS A 188 -14.48 -1.68 24.57
CA LYS A 188 -14.45 -2.13 25.98
C LYS A 188 -13.80 -3.51 26.14
N ASN A 189 -13.69 -4.30 25.08
CA ASN A 189 -13.25 -5.71 25.07
C ASN A 189 -11.81 -5.89 24.58
N GLY A 190 -10.90 -5.09 25.04
CA GLY A 190 -9.51 -4.94 24.66
C GLY A 190 -8.69 -6.18 24.26
N PHE A 191 -9.04 -6.83 23.14
CA PHE A 191 -8.20 -7.91 22.58
C PHE A 191 -6.84 -7.34 22.14
N ASN A 192 -5.76 -7.87 22.74
CA ASN A 192 -4.41 -7.37 22.53
C ASN A 192 -3.72 -8.08 21.37
N LEU A 193 -3.35 -7.33 20.35
CA LEU A 193 -2.58 -7.76 19.19
C LEU A 193 -1.29 -6.94 19.01
N ASP A 194 -0.76 -6.34 20.07
CA ASP A 194 0.37 -5.40 19.99
C ASP A 194 1.64 -6.04 19.39
N GLU A 195 1.86 -7.34 19.63
CA GLU A 195 3.00 -8.10 19.11
C GLU A 195 2.62 -9.06 17.97
N PHE A 196 1.38 -8.98 17.50
CA PHE A 196 0.90 -9.85 16.42
C PHE A 196 1.24 -9.27 15.04
N GLY A 197 1.52 -10.17 14.09
CA GLY A 197 1.74 -9.83 12.68
C GLY A 197 3.19 -9.97 12.24
N LEU A 198 3.41 -9.69 10.98
CA LEU A 198 4.70 -9.70 10.31
C LEU A 198 5.10 -8.27 9.95
N SER A 199 6.33 -7.91 10.20
CA SER A 199 6.87 -6.64 9.71
C SER A 199 6.88 -6.60 8.17
N THR A 200 7.02 -5.41 7.62
CA THR A 200 7.16 -5.21 6.17
C THR A 200 8.31 -6.04 5.60
N LEU A 201 9.44 -6.10 6.30
CA LEU A 201 10.60 -6.90 5.90
C LEU A 201 10.26 -8.40 5.92
N GLU A 202 9.66 -8.90 6.99
CA GLU A 202 9.27 -10.31 7.11
C GLU A 202 8.26 -10.70 6.03
N SER A 203 7.26 -9.86 5.76
CA SER A 203 6.27 -10.12 4.70
C SER A 203 6.90 -10.13 3.30
N LEU A 204 7.89 -9.29 3.01
CA LEU A 204 8.64 -9.34 1.76
C LEU A 204 9.43 -10.65 1.63
N LEU A 205 10.01 -11.13 2.73
CA LEU A 205 10.68 -12.44 2.74
C LEU A 205 9.69 -13.60 2.58
N GLU A 206 8.50 -13.53 3.20
CA GLU A 206 7.41 -14.50 3.00
C GLU A 206 6.95 -14.54 1.53
N ALA A 207 6.85 -13.38 0.86
CA ALA A 207 6.53 -13.30 -0.57
C ALA A 207 7.59 -14.02 -1.41
N LYS A 208 8.86 -13.77 -1.12
CA LYS A 208 9.99 -14.41 -1.81
C LYS A 208 9.99 -15.93 -1.61
N MET A 209 9.75 -16.40 -0.38
CA MET A 209 9.69 -17.83 -0.06
C MET A 209 8.43 -18.51 -0.64
N ALA A 210 7.37 -17.76 -0.90
CA ALA A 210 6.17 -18.24 -1.58
C ALA A 210 6.33 -18.31 -3.10
N ASP A 211 7.45 -17.85 -3.66
CA ASP A 211 7.66 -17.65 -5.10
C ASP A 211 6.53 -16.77 -5.70
N ASN A 212 6.22 -15.65 -5.03
CA ASN A 212 5.16 -14.76 -5.46
C ASN A 212 5.43 -14.21 -6.86
N ARG A 213 4.43 -14.32 -7.75
CA ARG A 213 4.48 -13.82 -9.14
C ARG A 213 3.53 -12.65 -9.38
N LYS A 214 2.75 -12.25 -8.38
CA LYS A 214 1.90 -11.07 -8.42
C LYS A 214 2.74 -9.83 -8.16
N SER A 215 2.33 -8.69 -8.71
CA SER A 215 2.97 -7.42 -8.37
C SER A 215 2.94 -7.19 -6.85
N LEU A 216 4.04 -6.70 -6.30
CA LEU A 216 4.24 -6.60 -4.86
C LEU A 216 4.40 -5.14 -4.43
N ILE A 217 3.59 -4.71 -3.48
CA ILE A 217 3.63 -3.37 -2.91
C ILE A 217 4.07 -3.46 -1.46
N ALA A 218 5.13 -2.74 -1.12
CA ALA A 218 5.65 -2.64 0.24
C ALA A 218 5.03 -1.46 0.98
N THR A 219 4.23 -1.75 1.99
CA THR A 219 3.61 -0.76 2.88
C THR A 219 3.75 -1.18 4.33
N GLY A 220 3.80 -0.21 5.22
CA GLY A 220 3.95 -0.39 6.67
C GLY A 220 5.31 0.10 7.17
N GLY A 221 5.33 1.28 7.78
CA GLY A 221 6.54 1.89 8.33
C GLY A 221 7.52 2.46 7.29
N ILE A 222 7.12 2.67 6.05
CA ILE A 222 7.96 3.34 5.04
C ILE A 222 8.01 4.84 5.35
N THR A 223 9.20 5.33 5.73
CA THR A 223 9.44 6.70 6.20
C THR A 223 10.67 7.35 5.58
N SER A 224 11.37 6.64 4.68
CA SER A 224 12.60 7.10 4.05
C SER A 224 12.87 6.43 2.70
N ALA A 225 13.73 7.07 1.88
CA ALA A 225 14.23 6.50 0.64
C ALA A 225 14.98 5.17 0.85
N GLN A 226 15.63 4.98 2.02
CA GLN A 226 16.31 3.73 2.33
C GLN A 226 15.34 2.56 2.48
N GLU A 227 14.15 2.79 3.07
CA GLU A 227 13.13 1.75 3.21
C GLU A 227 12.50 1.43 1.86
N ILE A 228 12.26 2.43 1.01
CA ILE A 228 11.85 2.22 -0.39
C ILE A 228 12.91 1.35 -1.11
N PHE A 229 14.18 1.73 -1.03
CA PHE A 229 15.28 1.01 -1.68
C PHE A 229 15.39 -0.45 -1.22
N LYS A 230 15.33 -0.69 0.10
CA LYS A 230 15.35 -2.05 0.67
C LYS A 230 14.16 -2.87 0.20
N SER A 231 12.98 -2.26 0.09
CA SER A 231 11.78 -2.94 -0.42
C SER A 231 11.96 -3.37 -1.88
N LEU A 232 12.54 -2.52 -2.72
CA LEU A 232 12.84 -2.84 -4.13
C LEU A 232 13.85 -4.00 -4.24
N ILE A 233 14.93 -4.00 -3.44
CA ILE A 233 15.89 -5.12 -3.39
C ILE A 233 15.18 -6.43 -3.02
N LEU A 234 14.22 -6.38 -2.11
CA LEU A 234 13.47 -7.55 -1.65
C LEU A 234 12.34 -7.98 -2.59
N GLY A 235 12.19 -7.31 -3.73
CA GLY A 235 11.28 -7.72 -4.79
C GLY A 235 9.99 -6.92 -4.88
N ALA A 236 9.80 -5.86 -4.08
CA ALA A 236 8.67 -4.97 -4.28
C ALA A 236 8.77 -4.25 -5.64
N ASP A 237 7.62 -4.02 -6.26
CA ASP A 237 7.50 -3.22 -7.49
C ASP A 237 7.20 -1.76 -7.15
N LEU A 238 6.45 -1.54 -6.08
CA LEU A 238 6.11 -0.23 -5.53
C LEU A 238 6.27 -0.23 -4.01
N SER A 239 6.42 0.95 -3.45
CA SER A 239 6.28 1.22 -2.02
C SER A 239 5.21 2.26 -1.79
N SER A 240 4.64 2.30 -0.58
CA SER A 240 3.67 3.34 -0.21
C SER A 240 3.78 3.70 1.27
N SER A 241 3.29 4.88 1.61
CA SER A 241 3.28 5.37 2.99
C SER A 241 1.98 6.09 3.31
N ALA A 242 1.40 5.77 4.45
CA ALA A 242 0.19 6.41 4.99
C ALA A 242 0.52 7.33 6.17
N GLY A 243 0.71 6.74 7.33
CA GLY A 243 0.82 7.47 8.60
C GLY A 243 1.93 8.52 8.64
N PHE A 244 3.07 8.25 8.01
CA PHE A 244 4.17 9.22 7.92
C PHE A 244 3.78 10.44 7.08
N ILE A 245 3.18 10.23 5.91
CA ILE A 245 2.71 11.31 5.03
C ILE A 245 1.63 12.14 5.74
N LEU A 246 0.63 11.47 6.34
CA LEU A 246 -0.44 12.15 7.08
C LEU A 246 0.10 12.98 8.25
N LYS A 247 1.00 12.41 9.03
CA LYS A 247 1.62 13.11 10.17
C LYS A 247 2.35 14.37 9.72
N ASN A 248 3.16 14.28 8.67
CA ASN A 248 3.87 15.44 8.13
C ASN A 248 2.87 16.47 7.59
N LEU A 249 1.87 16.06 6.80
CA LEU A 249 0.83 16.96 6.30
C LEU A 249 0.14 17.73 7.42
N MET A 250 -0.25 17.04 8.49
CA MET A 250 -0.95 17.64 9.63
C MET A 250 -0.06 18.54 10.49
N GLN A 251 1.24 18.28 10.57
CA GLN A 251 2.18 19.02 11.41
C GLN A 251 2.87 20.17 10.68
N THR A 252 3.14 20.03 9.40
CA THR A 252 4.04 20.94 8.67
C THR A 252 3.46 21.48 7.36
N GLY A 253 2.29 20.96 6.93
CA GLY A 253 1.63 21.41 5.70
C GLY A 253 2.06 20.68 4.43
N PRO A 254 1.36 20.92 3.30
CA PRO A 254 1.58 20.21 2.05
C PRO A 254 2.95 20.47 1.42
N GLU A 255 3.45 21.71 1.46
CA GLU A 255 4.74 22.09 0.89
C GLU A 255 5.90 21.27 1.49
N LYS A 256 5.84 21.02 2.80
CA LYS A 256 6.87 20.22 3.47
C LYS A 256 6.80 18.75 3.11
N VAL A 257 5.62 18.22 2.84
CA VAL A 257 5.45 16.85 2.33
C VAL A 257 6.05 16.72 0.94
N GLU A 258 5.84 17.71 0.07
CA GLU A 258 6.44 17.75 -1.27
C GLU A 258 7.98 17.81 -1.21
N GLU A 259 8.55 18.64 -0.33
CA GLU A 259 10.00 18.68 -0.09
C GLU A 259 10.56 17.33 0.36
N VAL A 260 9.87 16.62 1.25
CA VAL A 260 10.27 15.29 1.73
C VAL A 260 10.25 14.28 0.58
N ILE A 261 9.21 14.29 -0.24
CA ILE A 261 9.09 13.39 -1.40
C ILE A 261 10.22 13.67 -2.41
N GLU A 262 10.48 14.93 -2.71
CA GLU A 262 11.56 15.30 -3.62
C GLU A 262 12.94 14.88 -3.06
N GLN A 263 13.15 15.04 -1.75
CA GLN A 263 14.36 14.53 -1.11
C GLN A 263 14.48 13.01 -1.20
N TRP A 264 13.37 12.27 -1.08
CA TRP A 264 13.38 10.81 -1.25
C TRP A 264 13.76 10.37 -2.67
N LYS A 265 13.29 11.09 -3.70
CA LYS A 265 13.69 10.83 -5.10
C LYS A 265 15.21 11.01 -5.27
N GLN A 266 15.75 12.10 -4.73
CA GLN A 266 17.18 12.38 -4.80
C GLN A 266 18.01 11.34 -4.03
N ASP A 267 17.57 10.95 -2.84
CA ASP A 267 18.27 9.98 -2.01
C ASP A 267 18.16 8.56 -2.59
N LEU A 268 17.03 8.20 -3.18
CA LEU A 268 16.89 6.94 -3.89
C LEU A 268 17.90 6.85 -5.04
N ASN A 269 18.04 7.91 -5.85
CA ASN A 269 19.03 7.98 -6.91
C ASN A 269 20.47 7.74 -6.39
N LYS A 270 20.83 8.37 -5.26
CA LYS A 270 22.13 8.15 -4.62
C LYS A 270 22.34 6.72 -4.16
N LEU A 271 21.29 6.07 -3.60
CA LEU A 271 21.35 4.67 -3.14
C LEU A 271 21.60 3.71 -4.32
N PHE A 272 20.96 3.95 -5.46
CA PHE A 272 21.20 3.18 -6.69
C PHE A 272 22.67 3.33 -7.15
N VAL A 273 23.22 4.54 -7.14
CA VAL A 273 24.63 4.77 -7.46
C VAL A 273 25.55 4.06 -6.48
N LEU A 274 25.31 4.17 -5.16
CA LEU A 274 26.14 3.55 -4.13
C LEU A 274 26.26 2.03 -4.27
N THR A 275 25.18 1.38 -4.74
CA THR A 275 25.15 -0.08 -4.94
C THR A 275 25.53 -0.52 -6.36
N GLY A 276 25.84 0.43 -7.24
CA GLY A 276 26.21 0.13 -8.62
C GLY A 276 25.03 -0.30 -9.49
N SER A 277 23.78 -0.03 -9.08
CA SER A 277 22.56 -0.44 -9.78
C SER A 277 22.07 0.67 -10.72
N LYS A 278 21.80 0.37 -11.98
CA LYS A 278 21.26 1.33 -12.97
C LYS A 278 19.75 1.40 -12.97
N ASN A 279 19.09 0.33 -12.55
CA ASN A 279 17.65 0.16 -12.57
C ASN A 279 17.20 -0.82 -11.47
N ILE A 280 15.88 -0.99 -11.32
CA ILE A 280 15.30 -1.89 -10.31
C ILE A 280 15.73 -3.35 -10.52
N GLU A 281 15.90 -3.81 -11.76
CA GLU A 281 16.34 -5.19 -12.04
C GLU A 281 17.76 -5.45 -11.50
N GLU A 282 18.67 -4.49 -11.70
CA GLU A 282 20.01 -4.56 -11.12
C GLU A 282 20.00 -4.40 -9.59
N CYS A 283 19.14 -3.51 -9.06
CA CYS A 283 18.92 -3.33 -7.64
C CYS A 283 18.53 -4.64 -6.93
N ARG A 284 17.68 -5.46 -7.54
CA ARG A 284 17.25 -6.77 -7.02
C ARG A 284 18.38 -7.79 -6.92
N LYS A 285 19.54 -7.55 -7.55
CA LYS A 285 20.74 -8.40 -7.50
C LYS A 285 21.73 -8.00 -6.39
N VAL A 286 21.44 -6.90 -5.67
CA VAL A 286 22.29 -6.43 -4.57
C VAL A 286 22.25 -7.45 -3.43
N GLU A 287 23.44 -7.86 -2.99
CA GLU A 287 23.57 -8.78 -1.86
C GLU A 287 23.17 -8.12 -0.54
N LEU A 288 22.36 -8.81 0.23
CA LEU A 288 21.88 -8.37 1.54
C LEU A 288 22.54 -9.16 2.66
N LEU A 289 22.98 -8.45 3.68
CA LEU A 289 23.37 -9.04 4.95
C LEU A 289 22.18 -8.98 5.92
N TYR A 290 21.78 -10.14 6.43
CA TYR A 290 20.70 -10.26 7.39
C TYR A 290 21.23 -10.32 8.81
N SER A 291 20.53 -9.69 9.74
CA SER A 291 20.79 -9.87 11.17
C SER A 291 20.54 -11.32 11.62
N THR A 292 21.10 -11.71 12.76
CA THR A 292 20.90 -13.07 13.33
C THR A 292 19.42 -13.41 13.50
N ASN A 293 18.62 -12.46 13.98
CA ASN A 293 17.17 -12.65 14.15
C ASN A 293 16.49 -12.91 12.82
N MET A 294 16.86 -12.18 11.77
CA MET A 294 16.28 -12.36 10.43
C MET A 294 16.76 -13.67 9.78
N LEU A 295 17.99 -14.09 10.00
CA LEU A 295 18.48 -15.40 9.56
C LEU A 295 17.69 -16.53 10.25
N ASN A 296 17.43 -16.43 11.55
CA ASN A 296 16.60 -17.38 12.28
C ASN A 296 15.16 -17.42 11.74
N PHE A 297 14.56 -16.26 11.45
CA PHE A 297 13.24 -16.19 10.81
C PHE A 297 13.23 -16.95 9.48
N ILE A 298 14.18 -16.66 8.59
CA ILE A 298 14.30 -17.32 7.28
C ILE A 298 14.47 -18.84 7.43
N GLN A 299 15.26 -19.30 8.40
CA GLN A 299 15.50 -20.74 8.63
C GLN A 299 14.25 -21.47 9.12
N GLN A 300 13.45 -20.85 9.99
CA GLN A 300 12.21 -21.43 10.51
C GLN A 300 11.08 -21.47 9.47
N ARG A 301 11.17 -20.70 8.40
CA ARG A 301 10.13 -20.59 7.35
C ARG A 301 10.45 -21.38 6.09
N LYS A 302 11.65 -21.96 5.98
CA LYS A 302 12.05 -22.90 4.93
C LYS A 302 11.47 -24.29 5.19
#